data_cb75dd154838668e15db2a2c69d57441
#
_entry.id   cb75dd154838668e15db2a2c69d57441
#
_cell.length_a   1.000
_cell.length_b   1.000
_cell.length_c   1.000
_cell.angle_alpha   90.00
_cell.angle_beta   90.00
_cell.angle_gamma   90.00
#
_symmetry.space_group_name_H-M   'P 1'
#
loop_
_entity.id
_entity.type
_entity.pdbx_description
1 polymer ?
#
loop_
_entity_poly.entity_id
_entity_poly.type
_entity_poly.pdbx_seq_one_letter_code
_entity_poly.pdbx_strand_id
1 'polypeptide(L)'
;GELCRYLMRTEPSAADRDHAIRLATGTGLRPDIWVDFQERFGIPKIMDTYGQTEGNVSLQNRRGRVGSVGRNAPGTHDLLRLARYDTEAGELMRGSDGMLIECRVGEPGELLSRISDSSPMPFDGYANPADNEKKMIRDCFEKADLYLRTGDLLRRDRASYYYFVDRIGDSFRWKGENVATLEVEHLLNSAPGVHETAVFGVRVPGADGRAGMALIVPDEVAGFDPQTFLVHAAQNLPSYAQPLFIRIADSVEVTGNFKHRKLRLQTEGFDPSGIRDPLFFRDAEAGGFIPLDQSLHTEIVA
;
A
#
# COMPACT_ATOMS: atom_id res chain seq x y z
N GLY A 1 10.94 -2.11 -6.88
CA GLY A 1 9.97 -3.23 -6.78
C GLY A 1 9.37 -3.54 -8.13
N GLU A 2 8.73 -2.60 -8.80
CA GLU A 2 7.98 -2.85 -10.05
C GLU A 2 8.85 -3.42 -11.18
N LEU A 3 10.08 -2.93 -11.36
CA LEU A 3 11.01 -3.50 -12.35
C LEU A 3 11.23 -5.00 -12.12
N CYS A 4 11.35 -5.42 -10.86
CA CYS A 4 11.51 -6.84 -10.51
C CYS A 4 10.27 -7.65 -10.92
N ARG A 5 9.07 -7.09 -10.73
CA ARG A 5 7.81 -7.72 -11.13
C ARG A 5 7.73 -7.89 -12.65
N TYR A 6 8.11 -6.88 -13.42
CA TYR A 6 8.15 -6.99 -14.88
C TYR A 6 9.15 -8.06 -15.36
N LEU A 7 10.34 -8.08 -14.76
CA LEU A 7 11.34 -9.10 -15.10
C LEU A 7 10.86 -10.52 -14.75
N MET A 8 10.15 -10.69 -13.62
CA MET A 8 9.60 -12.00 -13.25
C MET A 8 8.55 -12.53 -14.24
N ARG A 9 7.91 -11.66 -15.00
CA ARG A 9 6.89 -12.02 -16.00
C ARG A 9 7.47 -12.30 -17.39
N THR A 10 8.73 -11.97 -17.65
CA THR A 10 9.39 -12.38 -18.90
C THR A 10 9.66 -13.87 -18.89
N GLU A 11 9.69 -14.50 -20.07
CA GLU A 11 10.08 -15.90 -20.20
C GLU A 11 11.49 -16.11 -19.64
N PRO A 12 11.72 -17.14 -18.80
CA PRO A 12 13.04 -17.48 -18.31
C PRO A 12 14.05 -17.76 -19.42
N SER A 13 15.25 -17.24 -19.30
CA SER A 13 16.30 -17.43 -20.29
C SER A 13 17.68 -17.65 -19.64
N ALA A 14 18.63 -18.17 -20.40
CA ALA A 14 20.02 -18.30 -19.93
C ALA A 14 20.65 -16.95 -19.59
N ALA A 15 20.19 -15.85 -20.19
CA ALA A 15 20.65 -14.50 -19.93
C ALA A 15 20.26 -13.99 -18.54
N ASP A 16 19.25 -14.60 -17.88
CA ASP A 16 18.81 -14.20 -16.54
C ASP A 16 19.94 -14.27 -15.50
N ARG A 17 20.94 -15.13 -15.74
CA ARG A 17 22.10 -15.31 -14.85
C ARG A 17 23.43 -14.92 -15.46
N ASP A 18 23.43 -14.43 -16.72
CA ASP A 18 24.64 -13.97 -17.41
C ASP A 18 25.00 -12.53 -16.99
N HIS A 19 25.36 -12.39 -15.73
CA HIS A 19 25.74 -11.10 -15.15
C HIS A 19 26.61 -11.29 -13.88
N ALA A 20 27.25 -10.21 -13.43
CA ALA A 20 28.09 -10.20 -12.22
C ALA A 20 27.44 -9.38 -11.07
N ILE A 21 26.11 -9.32 -11.00
CA ILE A 21 25.41 -8.56 -9.94
C ILE A 21 25.58 -9.25 -8.60
N ARG A 22 26.18 -8.57 -7.63
CA ARG A 22 26.40 -9.06 -6.26
C ARG A 22 25.38 -8.52 -5.28
N LEU A 23 24.76 -7.39 -5.59
CA LEU A 23 23.81 -6.68 -4.76
C LEU A 23 22.81 -5.94 -5.64
N ALA A 24 21.54 -6.18 -5.42
CA ALA A 24 20.47 -5.31 -5.92
C ALA A 24 19.99 -4.40 -4.79
N THR A 25 19.78 -3.13 -5.09
CA THR A 25 19.21 -2.17 -4.14
C THR A 25 18.09 -1.39 -4.80
N GLY A 26 17.07 -1.07 -4.05
CA GLY A 26 15.92 -0.32 -4.54
C GLY A 26 14.88 -0.09 -3.44
N THR A 27 13.67 0.22 -3.85
CA THR A 27 12.54 0.45 -2.96
C THR A 27 11.33 -0.37 -3.40
N GLY A 28 10.58 -0.88 -2.43
CA GLY A 28 9.27 -1.49 -2.65
C GLY A 28 9.32 -2.86 -3.34
N LEU A 29 10.34 -3.67 -3.10
CA LEU A 29 10.32 -5.05 -3.56
C LEU A 29 9.30 -5.84 -2.76
N ARG A 30 8.34 -6.41 -3.47
CA ARG A 30 7.24 -7.16 -2.89
C ARG A 30 7.72 -8.48 -2.27
N PRO A 31 7.20 -8.84 -1.06
CA PRO A 31 7.62 -10.07 -0.38
C PRO A 31 7.35 -11.35 -1.18
N ASP A 32 6.24 -11.38 -1.91
CA ASP A 32 5.77 -12.53 -2.68
C ASP A 32 6.71 -12.93 -3.83
N ILE A 33 7.38 -11.96 -4.45
CA ILE A 33 8.32 -12.22 -5.55
C ILE A 33 9.79 -12.17 -5.10
N TRP A 34 10.07 -11.85 -3.84
CA TRP A 34 11.43 -11.58 -3.38
C TRP A 34 12.38 -12.77 -3.55
N VAL A 35 11.96 -13.93 -3.05
CA VAL A 35 12.78 -15.15 -3.07
C VAL A 35 12.94 -15.65 -4.51
N ASP A 36 11.83 -15.74 -5.24
CA ASP A 36 11.82 -16.22 -6.62
C ASP A 36 12.67 -15.33 -7.53
N PHE A 37 12.64 -14.01 -7.31
CA PHE A 37 13.48 -13.07 -8.04
C PHE A 37 14.98 -13.31 -7.74
N GLN A 38 15.35 -13.51 -6.47
CA GLN A 38 16.73 -13.83 -6.11
C GLN A 38 17.22 -15.13 -6.74
N GLU A 39 16.37 -16.16 -6.70
CA GLU A 39 16.71 -17.48 -7.24
C GLU A 39 16.79 -17.46 -8.76
N ARG A 40 15.81 -16.85 -9.44
CA ARG A 40 15.80 -16.78 -10.92
C ARG A 40 17.02 -16.05 -11.45
N PHE A 41 17.29 -14.87 -10.93
CA PHE A 41 18.38 -14.03 -11.42
C PHE A 41 19.74 -14.31 -10.74
N GLY A 42 19.80 -15.24 -9.78
CA GLY A 42 21.06 -15.58 -9.10
C GLY A 42 21.68 -14.42 -8.33
N ILE A 43 20.87 -13.48 -7.83
CA ILE A 43 21.33 -12.30 -7.09
C ILE A 43 21.48 -12.66 -5.61
N PRO A 44 22.71 -12.70 -5.07
CA PRO A 44 22.94 -13.24 -3.71
C PRO A 44 22.37 -12.35 -2.61
N LYS A 45 22.17 -11.06 -2.89
CA LYS A 45 21.68 -10.12 -1.88
C LYS A 45 20.79 -9.04 -2.48
N ILE A 46 19.63 -8.83 -1.85
CA ILE A 46 18.76 -7.70 -2.10
C ILE A 46 18.72 -6.82 -0.85
N MET A 47 18.90 -5.53 -1.02
CA MET A 47 18.79 -4.51 0.02
C MET A 47 17.67 -3.56 -0.33
N ASP A 48 16.48 -3.80 0.20
CA ASP A 48 15.38 -2.85 0.08
C ASP A 48 15.59 -1.66 1.01
N THR A 49 15.10 -0.50 0.59
CA THR A 49 15.26 0.75 1.33
C THR A 49 13.95 1.51 1.39
N TYR A 50 13.80 2.32 2.44
CA TYR A 50 12.70 3.26 2.55
C TYR A 50 13.26 4.64 2.90
N GLY A 51 12.75 5.65 2.26
CA GLY A 51 13.07 7.04 2.51
C GLY A 51 12.18 7.97 1.69
N GLN A 52 12.21 9.24 2.02
CA GLN A 52 11.52 10.30 1.29
C GLN A 52 12.54 11.33 0.84
N THR A 53 12.38 11.86 -0.37
CA THR A 53 13.31 12.84 -0.95
C THR A 53 13.35 14.12 -0.12
N GLU A 54 12.19 14.54 0.37
CA GLU A 54 11.96 15.72 1.19
C GLU A 54 12.07 15.47 2.70
N GLY A 55 12.16 14.20 3.09
CA GLY A 55 12.14 13.80 4.50
C GLY A 55 13.52 13.55 5.07
N ASN A 56 13.56 13.40 6.39
CA ASN A 56 14.75 13.09 7.16
C ASN A 56 14.76 11.62 7.65
N VAL A 57 14.17 10.71 6.88
CA VAL A 57 14.05 9.29 7.20
C VAL A 57 14.78 8.43 6.19
N SER A 58 15.56 7.47 6.69
CA SER A 58 16.19 6.43 5.88
C SER A 58 16.23 5.12 6.64
N LEU A 59 15.56 4.11 6.10
CA LEU A 59 15.63 2.73 6.57
C LEU A 59 16.34 1.88 5.52
N GLN A 60 17.18 0.95 5.95
CA GLN A 60 17.95 0.09 5.05
C GLN A 60 17.88 -1.36 5.50
N ASN A 61 17.44 -2.22 4.61
CA ASN A 61 17.39 -3.66 4.85
C ASN A 61 18.74 -4.33 4.51
N ARG A 62 19.76 -3.98 5.27
CA ARG A 62 21.14 -4.46 5.02
C ARG A 62 21.31 -5.97 5.12
N ARG A 63 20.37 -6.67 5.77
CA ARG A 63 20.43 -8.13 5.96
C ARG A 63 19.57 -8.91 4.96
N GLY A 64 18.89 -8.24 4.04
CA GLY A 64 18.02 -8.89 3.06
C GLY A 64 16.84 -9.62 3.69
N ARG A 65 16.26 -9.08 4.77
CA ARG A 65 15.08 -9.68 5.41
C ARG A 65 13.87 -9.49 4.52
N VAL A 66 13.31 -10.58 4.03
CA VAL A 66 12.19 -10.58 3.09
C VAL A 66 11.03 -9.71 3.58
N GLY A 67 10.55 -8.83 2.71
CA GLY A 67 9.42 -7.93 2.95
C GLY A 67 9.68 -6.74 3.87
N SER A 68 10.87 -6.67 4.50
CA SER A 68 11.22 -5.52 5.33
C SER A 68 11.86 -4.40 4.52
N VAL A 69 11.49 -3.17 4.80
CA VAL A 69 12.16 -1.97 4.28
C VAL A 69 13.40 -1.57 5.09
N GLY A 70 13.73 -2.35 6.13
CA GLY A 70 14.93 -2.19 6.93
C GLY A 70 14.70 -1.79 8.37
N ARG A 71 15.73 -1.26 8.98
CA ARG A 71 15.73 -0.74 10.36
C ARG A 71 16.60 0.50 10.46
N ASN A 72 16.44 1.22 11.55
CA ASN A 72 17.25 2.40 11.85
C ASN A 72 18.75 2.06 11.85
N ALA A 73 19.57 3.02 11.50
CA ALA A 73 21.00 2.95 11.76
C ALA A 73 21.25 2.81 13.27
N PRO A 74 22.33 2.15 13.69
CA PRO A 74 22.69 2.11 15.10
C PRO A 74 22.79 3.52 15.70
N GLY A 75 22.23 3.71 16.90
CA GLY A 75 22.23 5.01 17.60
C GLY A 75 21.14 5.99 17.17
N THR A 76 20.23 5.61 16.26
CA THR A 76 19.15 6.48 15.78
C THR A 76 17.75 5.99 16.15
N HIS A 77 17.66 5.15 17.19
CA HIS A 77 16.39 4.49 17.56
C HIS A 77 15.27 5.47 17.92
N ASP A 78 15.63 6.60 18.54
CA ASP A 78 14.66 7.59 19.01
C ASP A 78 14.24 8.59 17.93
N LEU A 79 14.85 8.50 16.74
CA LEU A 79 14.51 9.40 15.63
C LEU A 79 13.22 8.99 14.93
N LEU A 80 12.84 7.71 14.98
CA LEU A 80 11.66 7.19 14.31
C LEU A 80 10.69 6.56 15.31
N ARG A 81 9.45 7.03 15.29
CA ARG A 81 8.36 6.54 16.13
C ARG A 81 7.16 6.19 15.25
N LEU A 82 6.41 5.18 15.65
CA LEU A 82 5.13 4.81 15.02
C LEU A 82 4.00 5.30 15.91
N ALA A 83 3.16 6.18 15.42
CA ALA A 83 2.00 6.68 16.11
C ALA A 83 0.73 6.02 15.59
N ARG A 84 -0.20 5.67 16.49
CA ARG A 84 -1.51 5.14 16.09
C ARG A 84 -2.25 6.14 15.22
N TYR A 85 -2.83 5.60 14.16
CA TYR A 85 -3.58 6.37 13.19
C TYR A 85 -5.00 5.84 13.06
N ASP A 86 -5.98 6.70 13.20
CA ASP A 86 -7.38 6.39 12.93
C ASP A 86 -7.66 6.62 11.44
N THR A 87 -7.83 5.54 10.69
CA THR A 87 -8.06 5.59 9.24
C THR A 87 -9.42 6.17 8.88
N GLU A 88 -10.41 6.10 9.78
CA GLU A 88 -11.76 6.63 9.55
C GLU A 88 -11.79 8.14 9.81
N ALA A 89 -11.28 8.57 10.97
CA ALA A 89 -11.15 9.99 11.30
C ALA A 89 -10.10 10.71 10.44
N GLY A 90 -9.13 9.98 9.90
CA GLY A 90 -8.02 10.56 9.14
C GLY A 90 -6.98 11.25 10.03
N GLU A 91 -6.86 10.86 11.29
CA GLU A 91 -6.09 11.58 12.29
C GLU A 91 -5.20 10.67 13.15
N LEU A 92 -4.13 11.24 13.69
CA LEU A 92 -3.30 10.61 14.69
C LEU A 92 -4.03 10.56 16.03
N MET A 93 -3.99 9.41 16.71
CA MET A 93 -4.66 9.19 17.98
C MET A 93 -3.85 9.78 19.14
N ARG A 94 -4.53 10.53 20.02
CA ARG A 94 -3.92 11.11 21.24
C ARG A 94 -4.51 10.47 22.49
N GLY A 95 -3.66 10.34 23.52
CA GLY A 95 -4.06 9.92 24.85
C GLY A 95 -4.73 11.05 25.66
N SER A 96 -5.14 10.72 26.87
CA SER A 96 -5.74 11.70 27.80
C SER A 96 -4.77 12.80 28.26
N ASP A 97 -3.47 12.60 28.10
CA ASP A 97 -2.39 13.57 28.36
C ASP A 97 -2.14 14.52 27.16
N GLY A 98 -2.86 14.33 26.06
CA GLY A 98 -2.72 15.08 24.82
C GLY A 98 -1.56 14.64 23.93
N MET A 99 -0.75 13.67 24.35
CA MET A 99 0.35 13.12 23.56
C MET A 99 -0.13 12.04 22.60
N LEU A 100 0.65 11.79 21.53
CA LEU A 100 0.34 10.72 20.58
C LEU A 100 0.51 9.34 21.23
N ILE A 101 -0.38 8.43 20.88
CA ILE A 101 -0.30 7.05 21.32
C ILE A 101 0.67 6.29 20.43
N GLU A 102 1.77 5.78 21.00
CA GLU A 102 2.73 4.97 20.26
C GLU A 102 2.16 3.57 19.96
N CYS A 103 2.46 3.06 18.77
CA CYS A 103 2.07 1.71 18.36
C CYS A 103 2.80 0.63 19.14
N ARG A 104 2.12 -0.46 19.42
CA ARG A 104 2.73 -1.69 19.92
C ARG A 104 3.53 -2.39 18.82
N VAL A 105 4.38 -3.33 19.22
CA VAL A 105 5.08 -4.20 18.27
C VAL A 105 4.07 -4.96 17.40
N GLY A 106 4.24 -4.85 16.07
CA GLY A 106 3.35 -5.46 15.08
C GLY A 106 2.15 -4.61 14.71
N GLU A 107 1.80 -3.59 15.48
CA GLU A 107 0.68 -2.68 15.20
C GLU A 107 1.06 -1.68 14.10
N PRO A 108 0.22 -1.51 13.06
CA PRO A 108 0.41 -0.48 12.06
C PRO A 108 0.17 0.92 12.62
N GLY A 109 0.97 1.89 12.15
CA GLY A 109 0.76 3.30 12.47
C GLY A 109 1.56 4.20 11.56
N GLU A 110 1.30 5.51 11.64
CA GLU A 110 2.06 6.48 10.85
C GLU A 110 3.49 6.57 11.35
N LEU A 111 4.43 6.44 10.43
CA LEU A 111 5.84 6.66 10.73
C LEU A 111 6.08 8.16 10.88
N LEU A 112 6.61 8.54 12.04
CA LEU A 112 7.03 9.91 12.34
C LEU A 112 8.54 9.96 12.48
N SER A 113 9.16 10.99 11.91
CA SER A 113 10.59 11.20 12.00
C SER A 113 10.91 12.49 12.79
N ARG A 114 11.70 12.37 13.86
CA ARG A 114 12.05 13.50 14.73
C ARG A 114 12.90 14.52 13.97
N ILE A 115 12.50 15.78 14.06
CA ILE A 115 13.27 16.92 13.57
C ILE A 115 14.09 17.44 14.75
N SER A 116 15.42 17.40 14.62
CA SER A 116 16.35 17.94 15.61
C SER A 116 17.66 18.33 14.95
N ASP A 117 18.37 19.28 15.54
CA ASP A 117 19.68 19.73 15.06
C ASP A 117 20.75 18.62 15.14
N SER A 118 20.51 17.61 15.98
CA SER A 118 21.40 16.45 16.12
C SER A 118 21.07 15.31 15.15
N SER A 119 20.05 15.45 14.30
CA SER A 119 19.70 14.44 13.32
C SER A 119 20.83 14.27 12.28
N PRO A 120 21.26 13.05 11.98
CA PRO A 120 22.23 12.80 10.91
C PRO A 120 21.68 13.12 9.51
N MET A 121 20.37 13.29 9.40
CA MET A 121 19.67 13.70 8.18
C MET A 121 18.80 14.92 8.55
N PRO A 122 19.23 16.14 8.22
CA PRO A 122 18.42 17.34 8.46
C PRO A 122 17.15 17.31 7.60
N PHE A 123 16.12 17.97 8.08
CA PHE A 123 14.92 18.23 7.28
C PHE A 123 15.09 19.61 6.61
N ASP A 124 15.35 19.61 5.32
CA ASP A 124 15.52 20.83 4.53
C ASP A 124 14.19 21.50 4.16
N GLY A 125 13.10 20.72 4.22
CA GLY A 125 11.75 21.17 3.93
C GLY A 125 11.39 21.24 2.47
N TYR A 126 10.16 21.69 2.23
CA TYR A 126 9.63 21.96 0.90
C TYR A 126 9.97 23.38 0.47
N ALA A 127 10.05 23.60 -0.84
CA ALA A 127 10.25 24.93 -1.41
C ALA A 127 9.16 25.94 -0.99
N ASN A 128 7.93 25.46 -0.75
CA ASN A 128 6.85 26.27 -0.21
C ASN A 128 6.76 26.06 1.31
N PRO A 129 7.03 27.08 2.15
CA PRO A 129 6.98 26.97 3.61
C PRO A 129 5.62 26.50 4.17
N ALA A 130 4.51 26.84 3.51
CA ALA A 130 3.19 26.42 3.96
C ALA A 130 2.98 24.90 3.88
N ASP A 131 3.71 24.19 3.03
CA ASP A 131 3.65 22.73 2.94
C ASP A 131 4.47 22.06 4.05
N ASN A 132 5.50 22.75 4.59
CA ASN A 132 6.22 22.30 5.76
C ASN A 132 5.32 22.24 6.99
N GLU A 133 4.54 23.31 7.24
CA GLU A 133 3.62 23.39 8.38
C GLU A 133 2.58 22.23 8.38
N LYS A 134 2.11 21.82 7.22
CA LYS A 134 1.16 20.69 7.08
C LYS A 134 1.77 19.33 7.43
N LYS A 135 3.09 19.22 7.28
CA LYS A 135 3.83 17.97 7.51
C LYS A 135 4.50 17.91 8.88
N MET A 136 4.71 19.04 9.52
CA MET A 136 5.29 19.10 10.86
C MET A 136 4.22 18.98 11.94
N ILE A 137 4.52 18.21 12.98
CA ILE A 137 3.65 18.04 14.14
C ILE A 137 4.46 18.21 15.43
N ARG A 138 3.87 18.91 16.41
CA ARG A 138 4.47 19.21 17.72
C ARG A 138 3.77 18.45 18.84
N ASP A 139 4.42 18.39 19.98
CA ASP A 139 3.88 17.75 21.19
C ASP A 139 3.39 16.33 20.87
N CYS A 140 4.29 15.53 20.31
CA CYS A 140 3.98 14.18 19.86
C CYS A 140 4.06 13.17 21.00
N PHE A 141 5.24 12.98 21.55
CA PHE A 141 5.50 12.01 22.62
C PHE A 141 6.11 12.67 23.85
N GLU A 142 6.64 13.89 23.68
CA GLU A 142 7.18 14.74 24.73
C GLU A 142 6.79 16.19 24.44
N LYS A 143 6.73 17.01 25.49
CA LYS A 143 6.44 18.43 25.32
C LYS A 143 7.53 19.12 24.51
N ALA A 144 7.11 19.92 23.51
CA ALA A 144 7.96 20.67 22.59
C ALA A 144 8.82 19.83 21.64
N ASP A 145 8.58 18.52 21.55
CA ASP A 145 9.18 17.72 20.47
C ASP A 145 8.58 18.09 19.10
N LEU A 146 9.32 17.83 18.03
CA LEU A 146 8.91 18.15 16.68
C LEU A 146 9.18 16.95 15.77
N TYR A 147 8.17 16.53 15.05
CA TYR A 147 8.25 15.41 14.12
C TYR A 147 7.75 15.81 12.74
N LEU A 148 8.33 15.17 11.71
CA LEU A 148 7.83 15.15 10.35
C LEU A 148 6.87 13.96 10.19
N ARG A 149 5.69 14.20 9.65
CA ARG A 149 4.72 13.20 9.24
C ARG A 149 5.13 12.64 7.87
N THR A 150 5.36 11.32 7.79
CA THR A 150 5.72 10.71 6.50
C THR A 150 4.51 10.52 5.59
N GLY A 151 3.32 10.38 6.16
CA GLY A 151 2.11 10.01 5.43
C GLY A 151 2.07 8.53 5.04
N ASP A 152 2.95 7.72 5.62
CA ASP A 152 3.05 6.29 5.35
C ASP A 152 2.77 5.48 6.62
N LEU A 153 1.98 4.42 6.49
CA LEU A 153 1.72 3.46 7.55
C LEU A 153 2.78 2.35 7.50
N LEU A 154 3.47 2.14 8.60
CA LEU A 154 4.41 1.05 8.77
C LEU A 154 4.09 0.27 10.05
N ARG A 155 4.59 -0.96 10.15
CA ARG A 155 4.63 -1.72 11.39
C ARG A 155 6.07 -2.12 11.72
N ARG A 156 6.38 -2.31 13.00
CA ARG A 156 7.70 -2.69 13.47
C ARG A 156 7.63 -4.03 14.21
N ASP A 157 8.56 -4.95 13.90
CA ASP A 157 8.66 -6.21 14.61
C ASP A 157 9.53 -6.11 15.87
N ARG A 158 9.60 -7.22 16.63
CA ARG A 158 10.41 -7.31 17.87
C ARG A 158 11.91 -7.14 17.63
N ALA A 159 12.39 -7.39 16.41
CA ALA A 159 13.78 -7.22 16.02
C ALA A 159 14.07 -5.83 15.43
N SER A 160 13.11 -4.88 15.58
CA SER A 160 13.16 -3.51 15.11
C SER A 160 13.26 -3.37 13.58
N TYR A 161 12.79 -4.35 12.82
CA TYR A 161 12.60 -4.21 11.39
C TYR A 161 11.24 -3.58 11.11
N TYR A 162 11.24 -2.63 10.17
CA TYR A 162 10.04 -1.96 9.68
C TYR A 162 9.55 -2.63 8.41
N TYR A 163 8.22 -2.67 8.28
CA TYR A 163 7.51 -3.20 7.13
C TYR A 163 6.52 -2.13 6.67
N PHE A 164 6.58 -1.82 5.40
CA PHE A 164 5.62 -0.90 4.80
C PHE A 164 4.24 -1.58 4.74
N VAL A 165 3.20 -0.88 5.16
CA VAL A 165 1.83 -1.38 5.18
C VAL A 165 1.03 -0.74 4.06
N ASP A 166 0.92 0.61 4.08
CA ASP A 166 0.18 1.36 3.06
C ASP A 166 0.48 2.86 3.17
N ARG A 167 -0.10 3.64 2.28
CA ARG A 167 -0.12 5.10 2.38
C ARG A 167 -1.36 5.58 3.10
N ILE A 168 -1.21 6.64 3.88
CA ILE A 168 -2.34 7.39 4.41
C ILE A 168 -3.12 7.98 3.22
N GLY A 169 -4.44 7.70 3.18
CA GLY A 169 -5.32 8.09 2.09
C GLY A 169 -5.57 6.99 1.04
N ASP A 170 -4.70 5.99 0.93
CA ASP A 170 -4.96 4.79 0.11
C ASP A 170 -5.72 3.73 0.94
N SER A 171 -5.26 3.48 2.18
CA SER A 171 -5.97 2.60 3.12
C SER A 171 -7.37 3.14 3.44
N PHE A 172 -8.28 2.22 3.68
CA PHE A 172 -9.66 2.56 3.99
C PHE A 172 -10.22 1.66 5.10
N ARG A 173 -11.35 2.07 5.69
CA ARG A 173 -12.09 1.29 6.67
C ARG A 173 -13.38 0.75 6.07
N TRP A 174 -13.66 -0.53 6.29
CA TRP A 174 -14.88 -1.18 5.87
C TRP A 174 -15.40 -2.15 6.93
N LYS A 175 -16.67 -2.04 7.30
CA LYS A 175 -17.31 -2.88 8.34
C LYS A 175 -16.54 -2.89 9.66
N GLY A 176 -15.99 -1.74 10.06
CA GLY A 176 -15.24 -1.60 11.31
C GLY A 176 -13.76 -2.02 11.24
N GLU A 177 -13.30 -2.58 10.11
CA GLU A 177 -11.94 -3.09 9.95
C GLU A 177 -11.10 -2.22 8.99
N ASN A 178 -9.82 -2.04 9.28
CA ASN A 178 -8.89 -1.34 8.42
C ASN A 178 -8.39 -2.25 7.30
N VAL A 179 -8.43 -1.75 6.07
CA VAL A 179 -7.95 -2.44 4.87
C VAL A 179 -6.72 -1.72 4.32
N ALA A 180 -5.58 -2.41 4.31
CA ALA A 180 -4.37 -1.97 3.66
C ALA A 180 -4.42 -2.38 2.18
N THR A 181 -4.48 -1.41 1.28
CA THR A 181 -4.72 -1.68 -0.14
C THR A 181 -3.60 -2.48 -0.79
N LEU A 182 -2.35 -2.23 -0.40
CA LEU A 182 -1.20 -2.96 -0.93
C LEU A 182 -1.18 -4.43 -0.50
N GLU A 183 -1.64 -4.74 0.72
CA GLU A 183 -1.74 -6.14 1.18
C GLU A 183 -2.78 -6.90 0.35
N VAL A 184 -3.92 -6.27 0.10
CA VAL A 184 -4.97 -6.84 -0.77
C VAL A 184 -4.48 -7.01 -2.21
N GLU A 185 -3.83 -6.00 -2.79
CA GLU A 185 -3.22 -6.08 -4.13
C GLU A 185 -2.22 -7.22 -4.24
N HIS A 186 -1.38 -7.42 -3.22
CA HIS A 186 -0.41 -8.51 -3.23
C HIS A 186 -1.08 -9.88 -3.39
N LEU A 187 -2.15 -10.10 -2.64
CA LEU A 187 -2.87 -11.37 -2.68
C LEU A 187 -3.68 -11.54 -3.98
N LEU A 188 -4.32 -10.47 -4.46
CA LEU A 188 -5.12 -10.51 -5.67
C LEU A 188 -4.28 -10.62 -6.95
N ASN A 189 -3.06 -10.09 -6.96
CA ASN A 189 -2.14 -10.22 -8.10
C ASN A 189 -1.66 -11.64 -8.37
N SER A 190 -1.84 -12.56 -7.41
CA SER A 190 -1.56 -13.99 -7.60
C SER A 190 -2.77 -14.79 -8.12
N ALA A 191 -3.91 -14.13 -8.33
CA ALA A 191 -5.10 -14.79 -8.88
C ALA A 191 -4.87 -15.21 -10.34
N PRO A 192 -5.40 -16.38 -10.75
CA PRO A 192 -5.30 -16.83 -12.15
C PRO A 192 -5.86 -15.81 -13.13
N GLY A 193 -5.13 -15.53 -14.21
CA GLY A 193 -5.54 -14.60 -15.26
C GLY A 193 -5.42 -13.11 -14.90
N VAL A 194 -4.81 -12.77 -13.77
CA VAL A 194 -4.61 -11.40 -13.32
C VAL A 194 -3.20 -10.92 -13.63
N HIS A 195 -3.09 -9.91 -14.48
CA HIS A 195 -1.83 -9.23 -14.77
C HIS A 195 -1.45 -8.25 -13.65
N GLU A 196 -2.39 -7.41 -13.24
CA GLU A 196 -2.17 -6.37 -12.24
C GLU A 196 -3.49 -5.94 -11.59
N THR A 197 -3.43 -5.57 -10.32
CA THR A 197 -4.58 -4.97 -9.62
C THR A 197 -4.19 -3.65 -8.97
N ALA A 198 -5.14 -2.71 -8.94
CA ALA A 198 -5.10 -1.54 -8.07
C ALA A 198 -6.33 -1.55 -7.17
N VAL A 199 -6.11 -1.61 -5.85
CA VAL A 199 -7.19 -1.66 -4.85
C VAL A 199 -7.37 -0.30 -4.20
N PHE A 200 -8.60 0.12 -4.04
CA PHE A 200 -8.97 1.40 -3.44
C PHE A 200 -10.35 1.32 -2.78
N GLY A 201 -10.61 2.27 -1.88
CA GLY A 201 -11.90 2.34 -1.19
C GLY A 201 -12.87 3.29 -1.89
N VAL A 202 -14.11 2.86 -2.13
CA VAL A 202 -15.20 3.65 -2.69
C VAL A 202 -16.33 3.85 -1.67
N ARG A 203 -16.96 5.01 -1.66
CA ARG A 203 -18.10 5.28 -0.79
C ARG A 203 -19.35 4.63 -1.34
N VAL A 204 -20.04 3.87 -0.50
CA VAL A 204 -21.36 3.33 -0.80
C VAL A 204 -22.38 4.09 0.08
N PRO A 205 -23.38 4.74 -0.49
CA PRO A 205 -24.40 5.44 0.28
C PRO A 205 -25.05 4.52 1.34
N GLY A 206 -25.31 5.05 2.52
CA GLY A 206 -25.91 4.29 3.61
C GLY A 206 -24.98 3.29 4.33
N ALA A 207 -23.74 3.13 3.90
CA ALA A 207 -22.76 2.27 4.54
C ALA A 207 -21.67 3.07 5.28
N ASP A 208 -21.23 2.53 6.43
CA ASP A 208 -20.08 3.08 7.14
C ASP A 208 -18.76 2.72 6.48
N GLY A 209 -17.89 3.71 6.33
CA GLY A 209 -16.58 3.55 5.73
C GLY A 209 -16.60 3.56 4.20
N ARG A 210 -15.71 2.77 3.60
CA ARG A 210 -15.55 2.63 2.14
C ARG A 210 -15.47 1.15 1.79
N ALA A 211 -16.23 0.71 0.79
CA ALA A 211 -16.13 -0.64 0.27
C ALA A 211 -14.88 -0.79 -0.61
N GLY A 212 -14.27 -1.97 -0.58
CA GLY A 212 -13.16 -2.28 -1.47
C GLY A 212 -13.59 -2.36 -2.93
N MET A 213 -12.85 -1.69 -3.82
CA MET A 213 -12.94 -1.85 -5.26
C MET A 213 -11.57 -2.19 -5.82
N ALA A 214 -11.53 -3.15 -6.75
CA ALA A 214 -10.31 -3.53 -7.45
C ALA A 214 -10.44 -3.22 -8.94
N LEU A 215 -9.54 -2.37 -9.46
CA LEU A 215 -9.28 -2.32 -10.89
C LEU A 215 -8.36 -3.49 -11.22
N ILE A 216 -8.75 -4.30 -12.19
CA ILE A 216 -8.06 -5.50 -12.63
C ILE A 216 -7.61 -5.31 -14.06
N VAL A 217 -6.33 -5.50 -14.31
CA VAL A 217 -5.76 -5.69 -15.65
C VAL A 217 -5.58 -7.18 -15.81
N PRO A 218 -6.34 -7.86 -16.66
CA PRO A 218 -6.17 -9.29 -16.91
C PRO A 218 -4.97 -9.56 -17.82
N ASP A 219 -4.42 -10.80 -17.77
CA ASP A 219 -3.41 -11.24 -18.74
C ASP A 219 -3.99 -11.24 -20.16
N GLU A 220 -5.23 -11.74 -20.31
CA GLU A 220 -6.04 -11.65 -21.52
C GLU A 220 -7.47 -11.27 -21.15
N VAL A 221 -8.01 -10.20 -21.72
CA VAL A 221 -9.36 -9.70 -21.39
C VAL A 221 -10.43 -10.76 -21.65
N ALA A 222 -10.31 -11.51 -22.75
CA ALA A 222 -11.28 -12.56 -23.12
C ALA A 222 -11.22 -13.81 -22.20
N GLY A 223 -10.14 -13.98 -21.45
CA GLY A 223 -9.92 -15.14 -20.57
C GLY A 223 -10.16 -14.87 -19.09
N PHE A 224 -10.44 -13.64 -18.69
CA PHE A 224 -10.67 -13.32 -17.28
C PHE A 224 -12.05 -13.77 -16.83
N ASP A 225 -12.08 -14.60 -15.78
CA ASP A 225 -13.32 -15.07 -15.15
C ASP A 225 -13.49 -14.44 -13.76
N PRO A 226 -14.47 -13.52 -13.58
CA PRO A 226 -14.75 -12.90 -12.28
C PRO A 226 -15.05 -13.90 -11.16
N GLN A 227 -15.61 -15.07 -11.50
CA GLN A 227 -15.95 -16.07 -10.49
C GLN A 227 -14.71 -16.80 -9.97
N THR A 228 -13.77 -17.15 -10.83
CA THR A 228 -12.45 -17.70 -10.42
C THR A 228 -11.70 -16.69 -9.56
N PHE A 229 -11.74 -15.40 -9.91
CA PHE A 229 -11.16 -14.33 -9.11
C PHE A 229 -11.82 -14.22 -7.72
N LEU A 230 -13.16 -14.33 -7.64
CA LEU A 230 -13.87 -14.31 -6.36
C LEU A 230 -13.45 -15.47 -5.45
N VAL A 231 -13.34 -16.67 -6.00
CA VAL A 231 -12.90 -17.86 -5.24
C VAL A 231 -11.50 -17.64 -4.68
N HIS A 232 -10.57 -17.13 -5.50
CA HIS A 232 -9.21 -16.80 -5.05
C HIS A 232 -9.22 -15.75 -3.94
N ALA A 233 -9.98 -14.66 -4.11
CA ALA A 233 -10.12 -13.62 -3.09
C ALA A 233 -10.69 -14.17 -1.78
N ALA A 234 -11.69 -15.04 -1.84
CA ALA A 234 -12.30 -15.64 -0.66
C ALA A 234 -11.38 -16.60 0.10
N GLN A 235 -10.47 -17.29 -0.61
CA GLN A 235 -9.48 -18.18 0.01
C GLN A 235 -8.33 -17.44 0.69
N ASN A 236 -7.98 -16.25 0.22
CA ASN A 236 -6.77 -15.53 0.64
C ASN A 236 -7.04 -14.26 1.45
N LEU A 237 -8.26 -13.73 1.44
CA LEU A 237 -8.61 -12.48 2.11
C LEU A 237 -9.76 -12.68 3.11
N PRO A 238 -9.70 -12.02 4.28
CA PRO A 238 -10.86 -11.94 5.15
C PRO A 238 -12.01 -11.20 4.46
N SER A 239 -13.25 -11.49 4.84
CA SER A 239 -14.44 -11.03 4.13
C SER A 239 -14.55 -9.50 3.97
N TYR A 240 -14.05 -8.76 4.95
CA TYR A 240 -14.05 -7.29 4.91
C TYR A 240 -13.02 -6.70 3.91
N ALA A 241 -11.96 -7.44 3.59
CA ALA A 241 -10.92 -7.00 2.66
C ALA A 241 -11.17 -7.46 1.21
N GLN A 242 -12.14 -8.36 1.00
CA GLN A 242 -12.52 -8.80 -0.34
C GLN A 242 -13.22 -7.66 -1.09
N PRO A 243 -12.84 -7.37 -2.35
CA PRO A 243 -13.50 -6.33 -3.13
C PRO A 243 -15.00 -6.57 -3.28
N LEU A 244 -15.78 -5.52 -3.09
CA LEU A 244 -17.21 -5.50 -3.35
C LEU A 244 -17.49 -5.18 -4.83
N PHE A 245 -16.62 -4.38 -5.44
CA PHE A 245 -16.68 -4.00 -6.84
C PHE A 245 -15.39 -4.37 -7.55
N ILE A 246 -15.49 -4.74 -8.83
CA ILE A 246 -14.34 -4.90 -9.72
C ILE A 246 -14.57 -4.12 -11.01
N ARG A 247 -13.48 -3.58 -11.56
CA ARG A 247 -13.41 -2.87 -12.84
C ARG A 247 -12.35 -3.54 -13.69
N ILE A 248 -12.68 -3.91 -14.92
CA ILE A 248 -11.74 -4.55 -15.84
C ILE A 248 -11.22 -3.49 -16.80
N ALA A 249 -9.90 -3.28 -16.83
CA ALA A 249 -9.26 -2.27 -17.65
C ALA A 249 -8.02 -2.83 -18.37
N ASP A 250 -7.62 -2.15 -19.44
CA ASP A 250 -6.42 -2.54 -20.22
C ASP A 250 -5.12 -2.18 -19.50
N SER A 251 -5.15 -1.22 -18.58
CA SER A 251 -3.97 -0.76 -17.84
C SER A 251 -4.32 0.00 -16.56
N VAL A 252 -3.37 0.06 -15.64
CA VAL A 252 -3.44 0.95 -14.46
C VAL A 252 -2.62 2.21 -14.73
N GLU A 253 -3.19 3.39 -14.44
CA GLU A 253 -2.43 4.64 -14.51
C GLU A 253 -1.39 4.69 -13.39
N VAL A 254 -0.12 4.89 -13.75
CA VAL A 254 0.99 4.98 -12.81
C VAL A 254 1.67 6.35 -12.83
N THR A 255 2.33 6.70 -11.74
CA THR A 255 3.24 7.85 -11.67
C THR A 255 4.57 7.52 -12.38
N GLY A 256 5.42 8.53 -12.60
CA GLY A 256 6.77 8.31 -13.13
C GLY A 256 7.65 7.34 -12.32
N ASN A 257 7.27 7.07 -11.06
CA ASN A 257 7.91 6.10 -10.17
C ASN A 257 7.12 4.78 -10.08
N PHE A 258 6.30 4.48 -11.08
CA PHE A 258 5.49 3.24 -11.18
C PHE A 258 4.52 3.01 -9.99
N LYS A 259 4.00 4.07 -9.36
CA LYS A 259 3.00 3.96 -8.29
C LYS A 259 1.62 4.22 -8.86
N HIS A 260 0.62 3.41 -8.51
CA HIS A 260 -0.76 3.56 -8.94
C HIS A 260 -1.34 4.93 -8.54
N ARG A 261 -2.05 5.58 -9.45
CA ARG A 261 -2.78 6.83 -9.20
C ARG A 261 -4.19 6.55 -8.69
N LYS A 262 -4.28 6.11 -7.43
CA LYS A 262 -5.55 5.69 -6.83
C LYS A 262 -6.56 6.81 -6.61
N LEU A 263 -6.10 8.04 -6.38
CA LEU A 263 -7.01 9.18 -6.10
C LEU A 263 -8.04 9.39 -7.22
N ARG A 264 -7.64 9.26 -8.48
CA ARG A 264 -8.56 9.36 -9.62
C ARG A 264 -9.58 8.23 -9.59
N LEU A 265 -9.15 7.00 -9.37
CA LEU A 265 -10.00 5.82 -9.28
C LEU A 265 -11.01 5.93 -8.13
N GLN A 266 -10.57 6.43 -6.97
CA GLN A 266 -11.45 6.71 -5.82
C GLN A 266 -12.52 7.75 -6.14
N THR A 267 -12.16 8.77 -6.94
CA THR A 267 -13.08 9.85 -7.33
C THR A 267 -14.08 9.38 -8.39
N GLU A 268 -13.64 8.56 -9.36
CA GLU A 268 -14.50 7.95 -10.38
C GLU A 268 -15.51 6.99 -9.74
N GLY A 269 -15.12 6.29 -8.67
CA GLY A 269 -15.99 5.36 -7.94
C GLY A 269 -16.43 4.17 -8.79
N PHE A 270 -17.73 3.84 -8.71
CA PHE A 270 -18.34 2.70 -9.39
C PHE A 270 -19.57 3.06 -10.21
N ASP A 271 -19.73 4.33 -10.60
CA ASP A 271 -20.86 4.78 -11.44
C ASP A 271 -20.64 4.41 -12.92
N PRO A 272 -21.48 3.51 -13.50
CA PRO A 272 -21.34 3.11 -14.89
C PRO A 272 -21.55 4.25 -15.89
N SER A 273 -22.22 5.34 -15.50
CA SER A 273 -22.45 6.47 -16.41
C SER A 273 -21.17 7.23 -16.75
N GLY A 274 -20.19 7.21 -15.85
CA GLY A 274 -18.89 7.89 -16.00
C GLY A 274 -17.72 6.97 -16.40
N ILE A 275 -17.91 5.65 -16.37
CA ILE A 275 -16.86 4.65 -16.58
C ILE A 275 -17.19 3.80 -17.80
N ARG A 276 -16.25 3.71 -18.75
CA ARG A 276 -16.42 2.89 -19.96
C ARG A 276 -16.03 1.44 -19.79
N ASP A 277 -15.18 1.16 -18.81
CA ASP A 277 -14.67 -0.17 -18.54
C ASP A 277 -15.78 -1.05 -17.93
N PRO A 278 -15.78 -2.37 -18.18
CA PRO A 278 -16.71 -3.29 -17.55
C PRO A 278 -16.62 -3.23 -16.03
N LEU A 279 -17.77 -3.06 -15.39
CA LEU A 279 -17.93 -3.02 -13.94
C LEU A 279 -18.73 -4.24 -13.48
N PHE A 280 -18.39 -4.75 -12.31
CA PHE A 280 -19.12 -5.83 -11.67
C PHE A 280 -19.31 -5.54 -10.18
N PHE A 281 -20.41 -6.02 -9.65
CA PHE A 281 -20.76 -5.97 -8.24
C PHE A 281 -20.84 -7.39 -7.67
N ARG A 282 -20.30 -7.58 -6.47
CA ARG A 282 -20.42 -8.86 -5.77
C ARG A 282 -21.76 -8.97 -5.09
N ASP A 283 -22.67 -9.69 -5.72
CA ASP A 283 -24.00 -9.96 -5.21
C ASP A 283 -24.00 -11.22 -4.34
N ALA A 284 -24.50 -11.09 -3.10
CA ALA A 284 -24.58 -12.20 -2.17
C ALA A 284 -25.68 -13.22 -2.55
N GLU A 285 -26.79 -12.78 -3.16
CA GLU A 285 -27.89 -13.63 -3.58
C GLU A 285 -27.54 -14.42 -4.83
N ALA A 286 -26.88 -13.79 -5.80
CA ALA A 286 -26.34 -14.45 -6.97
C ALA A 286 -25.12 -15.33 -6.66
N GLY A 287 -24.49 -15.14 -5.49
CA GLY A 287 -23.31 -15.90 -5.07
C GLY A 287 -22.06 -15.58 -5.87
N GLY A 288 -21.99 -14.41 -6.53
CA GLY A 288 -20.87 -14.08 -7.42
C GLY A 288 -20.82 -12.63 -7.84
N PHE A 289 -19.88 -12.36 -8.77
CA PHE A 289 -19.83 -11.07 -9.44
C PHE A 289 -20.84 -11.04 -10.60
N ILE A 290 -21.72 -10.04 -10.59
CA ILE A 290 -22.68 -9.76 -11.67
C ILE A 290 -22.33 -8.43 -12.35
N PRO A 291 -22.63 -8.25 -13.65
CA PRO A 291 -22.40 -6.97 -14.32
C PRO A 291 -23.10 -5.83 -13.60
N LEU A 292 -22.38 -4.73 -13.38
CA LEU A 292 -22.92 -3.51 -12.77
C LEU A 292 -23.36 -2.55 -13.86
N ASP A 293 -24.65 -2.51 -14.13
CA ASP A 293 -25.26 -1.54 -15.03
C ASP A 293 -25.90 -0.36 -14.26
N GLN A 294 -26.49 0.59 -14.98
CA GLN A 294 -27.11 1.78 -14.40
C GLN A 294 -28.31 1.46 -13.51
N SER A 295 -29.06 0.39 -13.81
CA SER A 295 -30.21 -0.02 -13.02
C SER A 295 -29.75 -0.52 -11.65
N LEU A 296 -28.82 -1.47 -11.63
CA LEU A 296 -28.25 -2.01 -10.40
C LEU A 296 -27.50 -0.92 -9.59
N HIS A 297 -26.77 -0.02 -10.27
CA HIS A 297 -26.14 1.11 -9.60
C HIS A 297 -27.17 1.95 -8.87
N THR A 298 -28.32 2.28 -9.51
CA THR A 298 -29.39 3.07 -8.89
C THR A 298 -29.96 2.37 -7.65
N GLU A 299 -30.09 1.06 -7.68
CA GLU A 299 -30.55 0.25 -6.53
C GLU A 299 -29.54 0.28 -5.36
N ILE A 300 -28.23 0.20 -5.66
CA ILE A 300 -27.17 0.22 -4.63
C ILE A 300 -27.06 1.59 -3.95
N VAL A 301 -27.34 2.68 -4.67
CA VAL A 301 -27.18 4.05 -4.13
C VAL A 301 -28.48 4.65 -3.58
N ALA A 302 -29.64 3.98 -3.75
CA ALA A 302 -30.94 4.38 -3.21
C ALA A 302 -31.02 4.16 -1.71
#